data_cf291269d56666edab2ede456902d48f
#
_entry.id   cf291269d56666edab2ede456902d48f
#
_cell.length_a   1.000
_cell.length_b   1.000
_cell.length_c   1.000
_cell.angle_alpha   90.00
_cell.angle_beta   90.00
_cell.angle_gamma   90.00
#
_symmetry.space_group_name_H-M   'P 1'
#
loop_
_entity.id
_entity.type
_entity.pdbx_description
1 polymer ?
#
loop_
_entity_poly.entity_id
_entity_poly.type
_entity_poly.pdbx_seq_one_letter_code
_entity_poly.pdbx_strand_id
1 'polypeptide(L)'
;MLKRTVTAVLLIALLIGLFALSYFVEHGNIFLDLFIWILLVGAVREMYFCMQHSGFKLFRLPLALFLITCYPVMYLMEHFLGQGFLGILIVFAVSALTALIVFTFADPERNTPKDLFATIFVTVYPGLLISLAWMLVQRYSAVYAIPFAIFLPVGADTFAYWFGSMIGGK
;
A
#
# COMPACT_ATOMS: atom_id res chain seq x y z
N MET A 1 -15.63 -15.39 17.23
CA MET A 1 -16.41 -14.76 16.15
C MET A 1 -16.75 -13.30 16.45
N LEU A 2 -17.31 -12.98 17.63
CA LEU A 2 -17.74 -11.61 18.00
C LEU A 2 -16.68 -10.51 17.78
N LYS A 3 -15.42 -10.73 18.20
CA LYS A 3 -14.33 -9.75 18.03
C LYS A 3 -14.07 -9.39 16.57
N ARG A 4 -14.09 -10.37 15.67
CA ARG A 4 -13.87 -10.13 14.22
C ARG A 4 -15.00 -9.34 13.59
N THR A 5 -16.26 -9.65 13.98
CA THR A 5 -17.44 -8.95 13.47
C THR A 5 -17.45 -7.49 13.96
N VAL A 6 -17.12 -7.26 15.24
CA VAL A 6 -17.04 -5.89 15.79
C VAL A 6 -15.96 -5.08 15.08
N THR A 7 -14.78 -5.66 14.85
CA THR A 7 -13.70 -4.97 14.13
C THR A 7 -14.11 -4.62 12.69
N ALA A 8 -14.77 -5.55 11.98
CA ALA A 8 -15.24 -5.32 10.62
C ALA A 8 -16.31 -4.19 10.56
N VAL A 9 -17.27 -4.20 11.50
CA VAL A 9 -18.29 -3.15 11.59
C VAL A 9 -17.67 -1.78 11.89
N LEU A 10 -16.71 -1.72 12.81
CA LEU A 10 -15.99 -0.47 13.14
C LEU A 10 -15.21 0.06 11.92
N LEU A 11 -14.57 -0.82 11.17
CA LEU A 11 -13.78 -0.46 9.99
C LEU A 11 -14.69 0.05 8.85
N ILE A 12 -15.84 -0.59 8.64
CA ILE A 12 -16.85 -0.14 7.68
C ILE A 12 -17.43 1.21 8.10
N ALA A 13 -17.78 1.39 9.38
CA ALA A 13 -18.30 2.66 9.89
C ALA A 13 -17.28 3.80 9.74
N LEU A 14 -15.99 3.53 10.00
CA LEU A 14 -14.90 4.48 9.81
C LEU A 14 -14.75 4.85 8.33
N LEU A 15 -14.79 3.89 7.42
CA LEU A 15 -14.75 4.15 5.97
C LEU A 15 -15.92 5.00 5.51
N ILE A 16 -17.15 4.70 5.95
CA ILE A 16 -18.35 5.49 5.61
C ILE A 16 -18.19 6.92 6.16
N GLY A 17 -17.67 7.08 7.39
CA GLY A 17 -17.42 8.39 7.99
C GLY A 17 -16.39 9.21 7.21
N LEU A 18 -15.27 8.61 6.80
CA LEU A 18 -14.25 9.26 5.96
C LEU A 18 -14.82 9.65 4.59
N PHE A 19 -15.68 8.82 4.04
CA PHE A 19 -16.39 9.08 2.80
C PHE A 19 -17.34 10.29 2.91
N ALA A 20 -18.12 10.32 3.96
CA ALA A 20 -19.01 11.45 4.24
C ALA A 20 -18.19 12.74 4.43
N LEU A 21 -17.08 12.67 5.17
CA LEU A 21 -16.17 13.82 5.35
C LEU A 21 -15.59 14.31 4.02
N SER A 22 -15.16 13.39 3.13
CA SER A 22 -14.61 13.77 1.82
C SER A 22 -15.64 14.41 0.89
N TYR A 23 -16.94 14.10 1.07
CA TYR A 23 -18.01 14.62 0.25
C TYR A 23 -18.60 15.94 0.77
N PHE A 24 -18.76 16.06 2.10
CA PHE A 24 -19.46 17.19 2.72
C PHE A 24 -18.55 18.32 3.20
N VAL A 25 -17.24 18.05 3.37
CA VAL A 25 -16.30 19.06 3.91
C VAL A 25 -15.33 19.51 2.81
N GLU A 26 -15.22 20.83 2.65
CA GLU A 26 -14.19 21.43 1.80
C GLU A 26 -12.81 20.96 2.29
N HIS A 27 -11.99 20.37 1.43
CA HIS A 27 -10.75 19.67 1.78
C HIS A 27 -10.88 18.35 2.56
N GLY A 28 -12.06 17.75 2.66
CA GLY A 28 -12.26 16.45 3.33
C GLY A 28 -11.43 15.30 2.76
N ASN A 29 -10.95 15.41 1.53
CA ASN A 29 -10.06 14.45 0.88
C ASN A 29 -8.74 14.24 1.66
N ILE A 30 -8.24 15.25 2.39
CA ILE A 30 -7.02 15.14 3.20
C ILE A 30 -7.13 14.04 4.26
N PHE A 31 -8.30 13.87 4.88
CA PHE A 31 -8.51 12.81 5.87
C PHE A 31 -8.47 11.41 5.24
N LEU A 32 -9.00 11.30 4.03
CA LEU A 32 -8.95 10.07 3.26
C LEU A 32 -7.50 9.74 2.86
N ASP A 33 -6.77 10.72 2.40
CA ASP A 33 -5.36 10.59 2.02
C ASP A 33 -4.50 10.16 3.21
N LEU A 34 -4.69 10.80 4.35
CA LEU A 34 -4.00 10.45 5.59
C LEU A 34 -4.32 9.00 6.01
N PHE A 35 -5.57 8.59 5.89
CA PHE A 35 -5.99 7.23 6.20
C PHE A 35 -5.32 6.21 5.28
N ILE A 36 -5.31 6.44 3.96
CA ILE A 36 -4.65 5.55 2.99
C ILE A 36 -3.14 5.51 3.25
N TRP A 37 -2.54 6.65 3.60
CA TRP A 37 -1.13 6.69 3.96
C TRP A 37 -0.82 5.87 5.22
N ILE A 38 -1.65 5.94 6.25
CA ILE A 38 -1.53 5.12 7.46
C ILE A 38 -1.66 3.63 7.12
N LEU A 39 -2.60 3.26 6.24
CA LEU A 39 -2.75 1.89 5.76
C LEU A 39 -1.50 1.42 5.00
N LEU A 40 -0.94 2.27 4.14
CA LEU A 40 0.29 1.99 3.41
C LEU A 40 1.46 1.71 4.36
N VAL A 41 1.66 2.58 5.35
CA VAL A 41 2.71 2.42 6.37
C VAL A 41 2.50 1.14 7.17
N GLY A 42 1.25 0.87 7.59
CA GLY A 42 0.89 -0.35 8.32
C GLY A 42 1.17 -1.62 7.52
N ALA A 43 0.72 -1.67 6.27
CA ALA A 43 0.90 -2.82 5.39
C ALA A 43 2.39 -3.10 5.07
N VAL A 44 3.16 -2.05 4.76
CA VAL A 44 4.61 -2.20 4.53
C VAL A 44 5.32 -2.65 5.81
N ARG A 45 4.94 -2.12 6.97
CA ARG A 45 5.50 -2.53 8.26
C ARG A 45 5.20 -3.99 8.57
N GLU A 46 3.96 -4.45 8.41
CA GLU A 46 3.59 -5.85 8.64
C GLU A 46 4.35 -6.78 7.70
N MET A 47 4.42 -6.44 6.41
CA MET A 47 5.17 -7.22 5.43
C MET A 47 6.67 -7.24 5.73
N TYR A 48 7.24 -6.11 6.20
CA TYR A 48 8.61 -6.03 6.66
C TYR A 48 8.89 -7.03 7.79
N PHE A 49 8.04 -7.08 8.82
CA PHE A 49 8.20 -8.02 9.92
C PHE A 49 7.99 -9.47 9.49
N CYS A 50 7.02 -9.74 8.62
CA CYS A 50 6.78 -11.07 8.05
C CYS A 50 8.02 -11.60 7.35
N MET A 51 8.63 -10.79 6.49
CA MET A 51 9.86 -11.15 5.77
C MET A 51 11.07 -11.32 6.70
N GLN A 52 11.19 -10.47 7.74
CA GLN A 52 12.24 -10.66 8.75
C GLN A 52 12.10 -11.98 9.51
N HIS A 53 10.88 -12.37 9.91
CA HIS A 53 10.65 -13.66 10.56
C HIS A 53 10.94 -14.84 9.64
N SER A 54 10.83 -14.65 8.33
CA SER A 54 11.21 -15.65 7.32
C SER A 54 12.72 -15.70 7.03
N GLY A 55 13.54 -14.93 7.77
CA GLY A 55 15.01 -14.96 7.68
C GLY A 55 15.62 -14.01 6.65
N PHE A 56 14.83 -13.13 6.02
CA PHE A 56 15.33 -12.10 5.10
C PHE A 56 15.80 -10.86 5.85
N LYS A 57 16.90 -10.25 5.41
CA LYS A 57 17.35 -8.94 5.87
C LYS A 57 16.85 -7.87 4.93
N LEU A 58 15.87 -7.05 5.37
CA LEU A 58 15.39 -5.96 4.55
C LEU A 58 16.12 -4.66 4.86
N PHE A 59 16.35 -3.87 3.83
CA PHE A 59 16.98 -2.56 3.95
C PHE A 59 15.94 -1.52 4.37
N ARG A 60 16.10 -0.93 5.56
CA ARG A 60 15.14 0.03 6.11
C ARG A 60 15.12 1.35 5.36
N LEU A 61 16.29 1.81 4.89
CA LEU A 61 16.43 3.12 4.27
C LEU A 61 15.61 3.27 2.98
N PRO A 62 15.64 2.35 1.99
CA PRO A 62 14.82 2.47 0.79
C PRO A 62 13.31 2.39 1.10
N LEU A 63 12.90 1.56 2.06
CA LEU A 63 11.51 1.45 2.48
C LEU A 63 11.02 2.74 3.15
N ALA A 64 11.81 3.31 4.07
CA ALA A 64 11.49 4.57 4.71
C ALA A 64 11.44 5.73 3.70
N LEU A 65 12.38 5.77 2.77
CA LEU A 65 12.39 6.75 1.70
C LEU A 65 11.11 6.65 0.87
N PHE A 66 10.71 5.46 0.44
CA PHE A 66 9.46 5.24 -0.29
C PHE A 66 8.25 5.77 0.48
N LEU A 67 8.11 5.38 1.75
CA LEU A 67 6.95 5.74 2.57
C LEU A 67 6.85 7.25 2.82
N ILE A 68 7.99 7.93 3.05
CA ILE A 68 8.00 9.35 3.35
C ILE A 68 7.77 10.19 2.09
N THR A 69 8.34 9.79 0.95
CA THR A 69 8.31 10.62 -0.27
C THR A 69 7.17 10.30 -1.20
N CYS A 70 6.52 9.14 -1.07
CA CYS A 70 5.49 8.69 -1.99
C CYS A 70 4.33 9.70 -2.09
N TYR A 71 3.75 10.10 -0.95
CA TYR A 71 2.64 11.05 -0.93
C TYR A 71 3.01 12.45 -1.41
N PRO A 72 4.05 13.11 -0.85
CA PRO A 72 4.41 14.45 -1.29
C PRO A 72 4.75 14.54 -2.77
N VAL A 73 5.51 13.57 -3.30
CA VAL A 73 5.90 13.59 -4.72
C VAL A 73 4.70 13.32 -5.62
N MET A 74 3.82 12.37 -5.25
CA MET A 74 2.59 12.11 -5.99
C MET A 74 1.71 13.37 -6.04
N TYR A 75 1.51 14.02 -4.89
CA TYR A 75 0.68 15.23 -4.79
C TYR A 75 1.27 16.40 -5.60
N LEU A 76 2.57 16.64 -5.50
CA LEU A 76 3.26 17.68 -6.28
C LEU A 76 3.15 17.42 -7.78
N MET A 77 3.39 16.18 -8.21
CA MET A 77 3.32 15.80 -9.63
C MET A 77 1.89 15.89 -10.18
N GLU A 78 0.87 15.53 -9.38
CA GLU A 78 -0.52 15.69 -9.77
C GLU A 78 -0.90 17.17 -9.87
N HIS A 79 -0.51 17.98 -8.87
CA HIS A 79 -0.88 19.39 -8.82
C HIS A 79 -0.22 20.23 -9.92
N PHE A 80 1.07 20.03 -10.19
CA PHE A 80 1.82 20.82 -11.17
C PHE A 80 1.77 20.29 -12.59
N LEU A 81 1.73 18.98 -12.77
CA LEU A 81 1.86 18.32 -14.08
C LEU A 81 0.64 17.49 -14.48
N GLY A 82 -0.32 17.27 -13.56
CA GLY A 82 -1.43 16.35 -13.79
C GLY A 82 -0.98 14.87 -13.96
N GLN A 83 0.18 14.51 -13.45
CA GLN A 83 0.83 13.22 -13.68
C GLN A 83 1.27 12.53 -12.37
N GLY A 84 0.36 12.42 -11.40
CA GLY A 84 0.66 11.77 -10.11
C GLY A 84 1.18 10.33 -10.24
N PHE A 85 0.75 9.61 -11.28
CA PHE A 85 1.27 8.27 -11.58
C PHE A 85 2.79 8.26 -11.82
N LEU A 86 3.28 9.23 -12.59
CA LEU A 86 4.71 9.42 -12.81
C LEU A 86 5.45 9.67 -11.48
N GLY A 87 4.84 10.44 -10.56
CA GLY A 87 5.39 10.69 -9.24
C GLY A 87 5.62 9.39 -8.46
N ILE A 88 4.62 8.50 -8.43
CA ILE A 88 4.73 7.19 -7.77
C ILE A 88 5.84 6.35 -8.40
N LEU A 89 5.92 6.30 -9.74
CA LEU A 89 6.96 5.54 -10.43
C LEU A 89 8.36 6.09 -10.18
N ILE A 90 8.53 7.41 -10.13
CA ILE A 90 9.82 8.05 -9.81
C ILE A 90 10.25 7.67 -8.39
N VAL A 91 9.36 7.78 -7.41
CA VAL A 91 9.65 7.41 -6.02
C VAL A 91 10.01 5.93 -5.91
N PHE A 92 9.28 5.06 -6.60
CA PHE A 92 9.59 3.64 -6.66
C PHE A 92 10.98 3.38 -7.27
N ALA A 93 11.29 4.01 -8.40
CA ALA A 93 12.59 3.87 -9.06
C ALA A 93 13.74 4.36 -8.16
N VAL A 94 13.56 5.52 -7.50
CA VAL A 94 14.56 6.06 -6.55
C VAL A 94 14.73 5.13 -5.35
N SER A 95 13.64 4.57 -4.81
CA SER A 95 13.71 3.61 -3.73
C SER A 95 14.43 2.32 -4.14
N ALA A 96 14.13 1.80 -5.32
CA ALA A 96 14.80 0.61 -5.87
C ALA A 96 16.31 0.84 -6.11
N LEU A 97 16.67 2.00 -6.67
CA LEU A 97 18.07 2.41 -6.83
C LEU A 97 18.78 2.54 -5.46
N THR A 98 18.09 3.14 -4.48
CA THR A 98 18.64 3.24 -3.11
C THR A 98 18.84 1.85 -2.50
N ALA A 99 17.91 0.90 -2.73
CA ALA A 99 18.08 -0.48 -2.26
C ALA A 99 19.32 -1.14 -2.89
N LEU A 100 19.55 -0.89 -4.18
CA LEU A 100 20.70 -1.41 -4.91
C LEU A 100 22.01 -0.80 -4.41
N ILE A 101 22.04 0.51 -4.14
CA ILE A 101 23.19 1.22 -3.54
C ILE A 101 23.47 0.65 -2.15
N VAL A 102 22.47 0.54 -1.30
CA VAL A 102 22.63 -0.02 0.05
C VAL A 102 23.13 -1.47 0.00
N PHE A 103 22.60 -2.27 -0.92
CA PHE A 103 23.05 -3.64 -1.14
C PHE A 103 24.53 -3.71 -1.50
N THR A 104 24.98 -2.82 -2.38
CA THR A 104 26.36 -2.85 -2.91
C THR A 104 27.39 -2.29 -1.92
N PHE A 105 27.02 -1.23 -1.17
CA PHE A 105 28.01 -0.47 -0.40
C PHE A 105 27.89 -0.62 1.13
N ALA A 106 26.73 -0.98 1.69
CA ALA A 106 26.57 -0.95 3.14
C ALA A 106 27.20 -2.14 3.87
N ASP A 107 27.16 -3.34 3.31
CA ASP A 107 27.77 -4.55 3.93
C ASP A 107 27.87 -5.68 2.88
N PRO A 108 28.81 -5.59 1.90
CA PRO A 108 28.85 -6.49 0.75
C PRO A 108 29.03 -7.98 1.13
N GLU A 109 29.69 -8.25 2.26
CA GLU A 109 29.96 -9.62 2.71
C GLU A 109 28.74 -10.28 3.38
N ARG A 110 27.83 -9.48 3.93
CA ARG A 110 26.65 -9.97 4.68
C ARG A 110 25.34 -9.89 3.92
N ASN A 111 25.26 -9.03 2.89
CA ASN A 111 24.07 -8.83 2.12
C ASN A 111 23.94 -9.90 1.04
N THR A 112 22.78 -10.53 0.95
CA THR A 112 22.51 -11.53 -0.09
C THR A 112 21.60 -10.94 -1.17
N PRO A 113 21.66 -11.42 -2.43
CA PRO A 113 20.71 -11.01 -3.45
C PRO A 113 19.24 -11.24 -3.04
N LYS A 114 18.99 -12.25 -2.19
CA LYS A 114 17.64 -12.52 -1.65
C LYS A 114 17.12 -11.36 -0.79
N ASP A 115 17.99 -10.68 -0.04
CA ASP A 115 17.62 -9.53 0.81
C ASP A 115 17.26 -8.31 -0.04
N LEU A 116 17.99 -8.10 -1.15
CA LEU A 116 17.65 -7.08 -2.13
C LEU A 116 16.27 -7.34 -2.77
N PHE A 117 16.06 -8.56 -3.27
CA PHE A 117 14.77 -8.93 -3.86
C PHE A 117 13.63 -8.84 -2.84
N ALA A 118 13.83 -9.26 -1.60
CA ALA A 118 12.84 -9.13 -0.53
C ALA A 118 12.50 -7.65 -0.25
N THR A 119 13.49 -6.76 -0.24
CA THR A 119 13.28 -5.32 -0.04
C THR A 119 12.49 -4.71 -1.20
N ILE A 120 12.85 -5.01 -2.45
CA ILE A 120 12.12 -4.57 -3.63
C ILE A 120 10.70 -5.15 -3.62
N PHE A 121 10.54 -6.43 -3.27
CA PHE A 121 9.23 -7.06 -3.18
C PHE A 121 8.31 -6.36 -2.19
N VAL A 122 8.78 -6.01 -1.00
CA VAL A 122 7.99 -5.25 -0.01
C VAL A 122 7.66 -3.84 -0.51
N THR A 123 8.53 -3.23 -1.29
CA THR A 123 8.24 -1.92 -1.92
C THR A 123 7.16 -2.04 -3.00
N VAL A 124 7.15 -3.13 -3.78
CA VAL A 124 6.11 -3.40 -4.79
C VAL A 124 4.82 -3.88 -4.14
N TYR A 125 4.92 -4.89 -3.29
CA TYR A 125 3.78 -5.49 -2.59
C TYR A 125 3.99 -5.38 -1.07
N PRO A 126 3.27 -4.56 -0.35
CA PRO A 126 2.08 -3.78 -0.71
C PRO A 126 2.35 -2.32 -1.16
N GLY A 127 3.59 -1.84 -1.11
CA GLY A 127 3.92 -0.43 -1.26
C GLY A 127 3.35 0.22 -2.54
N LEU A 128 3.83 -0.22 -3.69
CA LEU A 128 3.41 0.32 -4.99
C LEU A 128 1.91 0.08 -5.24
N LEU A 129 1.38 -1.11 -4.91
CA LEU A 129 -0.02 -1.45 -5.17
C LEU A 129 -1.00 -0.55 -4.42
N ILE A 130 -0.75 -0.27 -3.13
CA ILE A 130 -1.59 0.64 -2.35
C ILE A 130 -1.45 2.08 -2.87
N SER A 131 -0.25 2.50 -3.26
CA SER A 131 -0.02 3.82 -3.84
C SER A 131 -0.75 4.01 -5.17
N LEU A 132 -0.81 2.98 -6.01
CA LEU A 132 -1.60 3.00 -7.26
C LEU A 132 -3.10 3.05 -6.97
N ALA A 133 -3.60 2.28 -6.01
CA ALA A 133 -4.99 2.33 -5.57
C ALA A 133 -5.34 3.73 -5.03
N TRP A 134 -4.44 4.35 -4.28
CA TRP A 134 -4.59 5.73 -3.82
C TRP A 134 -4.72 6.72 -4.96
N MET A 135 -3.86 6.63 -5.97
CA MET A 135 -3.95 7.48 -7.15
C MET A 135 -5.29 7.35 -7.89
N LEU A 136 -5.85 6.13 -7.97
CA LEU A 136 -7.17 5.92 -8.54
C LEU A 136 -8.26 6.70 -7.76
N VAL A 137 -8.15 6.75 -6.44
CA VAL A 137 -9.07 7.52 -5.57
C VAL A 137 -8.97 9.02 -5.85
N GLN A 138 -7.76 9.53 -6.10
CA GLN A 138 -7.55 10.95 -6.41
C GLN A 138 -8.06 11.34 -7.80
N ARG A 139 -7.91 10.48 -8.78
CA ARG A 139 -8.23 10.78 -10.17
C ARG A 139 -9.70 10.52 -10.54
N TYR A 140 -10.29 9.54 -9.91
CA TYR A 140 -11.71 9.21 -10.08
C TYR A 140 -12.44 9.56 -8.79
N SER A 141 -13.72 9.94 -8.90
CA SER A 141 -14.51 10.20 -7.71
C SER A 141 -14.34 9.06 -6.69
N ALA A 142 -13.96 9.41 -5.47
CA ALA A 142 -13.77 8.47 -4.36
C ALA A 142 -14.98 7.53 -4.18
N VAL A 143 -16.18 8.00 -4.54
CA VAL A 143 -17.46 7.25 -4.52
C VAL A 143 -17.40 5.97 -5.36
N TYR A 144 -16.64 5.94 -6.45
CA TYR A 144 -16.53 4.77 -7.30
C TYR A 144 -15.25 3.97 -7.03
N ALA A 145 -14.14 4.67 -6.79
CA ALA A 145 -12.84 4.04 -6.67
C ALA A 145 -12.68 3.19 -5.39
N ILE A 146 -13.20 3.66 -4.26
CA ILE A 146 -13.07 2.95 -2.97
C ILE A 146 -13.92 1.69 -2.92
N PRO A 147 -15.25 1.72 -3.26
CA PRO A 147 -16.01 0.48 -3.34
C PRO A 147 -15.34 -0.54 -4.27
N PHE A 148 -14.85 -0.11 -5.43
CA PHE A 148 -14.19 -0.99 -6.37
C PHE A 148 -12.92 -1.62 -5.79
N ALA A 149 -12.07 -0.81 -5.13
CA ALA A 149 -10.84 -1.28 -4.51
C ALA A 149 -11.08 -2.24 -3.33
N ILE A 150 -12.22 -2.13 -2.63
CA ILE A 150 -12.58 -3.00 -1.52
C ILE A 150 -13.36 -4.23 -2.00
N PHE A 151 -14.37 -4.04 -2.85
CA PHE A 151 -15.23 -5.15 -3.27
C PHE A 151 -14.51 -6.15 -4.17
N LEU A 152 -13.53 -5.71 -4.96
CA LEU A 152 -12.83 -6.59 -5.88
C LEU A 152 -12.01 -7.67 -5.14
N PRO A 153 -11.11 -7.33 -4.17
CA PRO A 153 -10.38 -8.36 -3.43
C PRO A 153 -11.28 -9.17 -2.50
N VAL A 154 -12.28 -8.55 -1.82
CA VAL A 154 -13.21 -9.28 -0.96
C VAL A 154 -14.09 -10.22 -1.78
N GLY A 155 -14.55 -9.79 -2.96
CA GLY A 155 -15.26 -10.64 -3.90
C GLY A 155 -14.41 -11.81 -4.37
N ALA A 156 -13.18 -11.53 -4.81
CA ALA A 156 -12.24 -12.56 -5.26
C ALA A 156 -11.99 -13.62 -4.18
N ASP A 157 -11.76 -13.20 -2.93
CA ASP A 157 -11.54 -14.11 -1.79
C ASP A 157 -12.80 -14.92 -1.46
N THR A 158 -13.98 -14.30 -1.48
CA THR A 158 -15.26 -14.97 -1.27
C THR A 158 -15.55 -16.02 -2.36
N PHE A 159 -15.31 -15.66 -3.62
CA PHE A 159 -15.47 -16.60 -4.74
C PHE A 159 -14.44 -17.73 -4.67
N ALA A 160 -13.18 -17.44 -4.37
CA ALA A 160 -12.15 -18.45 -4.19
C ALA A 160 -12.51 -19.46 -3.09
N TYR A 161 -13.03 -18.97 -1.95
CA TYR A 161 -13.52 -19.81 -0.87
C TYR A 161 -14.71 -20.67 -1.31
N TRP A 162 -15.69 -20.07 -2.01
CA TRP A 162 -16.88 -20.78 -2.50
C TRP A 162 -16.51 -21.89 -3.49
N PHE A 163 -15.73 -21.56 -4.52
CA PHE A 163 -15.29 -22.53 -5.50
C PHE A 163 -14.40 -23.61 -4.88
N GLY A 164 -13.49 -23.23 -3.99
CA GLY A 164 -12.65 -24.18 -3.26
C GLY A 164 -13.46 -25.16 -2.42
N SER A 165 -14.53 -24.69 -1.75
CA SER A 165 -15.42 -25.57 -0.97
C SER A 165 -16.29 -26.48 -1.84
N MET A 166 -16.68 -26.02 -3.05
CA MET A 166 -17.48 -26.82 -4.00
C MET A 166 -16.64 -27.90 -4.70
N ILE A 167 -15.36 -27.63 -4.98
CA ILE A 167 -14.47 -28.59 -5.66
C ILE A 167 -13.89 -29.63 -4.68
N GLY A 168 -14.14 -29.49 -3.38
CA GLY A 168 -13.77 -30.49 -2.38
C GLY A 168 -12.27 -30.49 -2.04
N GLY A 169 -11.64 -29.31 -2.04
CA GLY A 169 -10.31 -29.12 -1.49
C GLY A 169 -10.27 -29.51 0.00
N LYS A 170 -9.66 -30.66 0.31
CA LYS A 170 -9.32 -31.07 1.68
C LYS A 170 -8.17 -30.23 2.20
#